data_f3f005dfa9b912828307122ef14d1aaf
#
_entry.id   f3f005dfa9b912828307122ef14d1aaf
#
_cell.length_a   1.000
_cell.length_b   1.000
_cell.length_c   1.000
_cell.angle_alpha   90.00
_cell.angle_beta   90.00
_cell.angle_gamma   90.00
#
_symmetry.space_group_name_H-M   'P 1'
#
loop_
_entity.id
_entity.type
_entity.pdbx_description
1 polymer ?
#
loop_
_entity_poly.entity_id
_entity_poly.type
_entity_poly.pdbx_seq_one_letter_code
_entity_poly.pdbx_strand_id
1 'polypeptide(L)'
;EHLYRVNLDGSGLKLITPGDYFHLVSMDKSMRYIVDNYSRVNTIPATALYDNQGNRLMTLEESDFSQLFMAGYKFPEPFSVKAADGVTDLYGVMYKPFDFDSTKVYPVINYVYPGPQQEGTFFRYIPMNPRTDRLAQAGFVVVCMGHRGGHPSRSKWYHNYGYGNLRDYPMADHKVAIEQLCARYKFMDINRVGIHGHSGGGFMSTAAMLLYPDFFKVAVSCAGNHDNNIYNRWWGEKHHGVKEITDDMGNISFDIRIPTNQELARNLKGHLLLIHGDIDNNVHPANTIVVVDELIKAGKRFDMLIVPGKRHHFDLSLIHISEPTRP
;
A
#
# COMPACT_ATOMS: atom_id res chain seq x y z
N GLU A 1 8.59 -13.39 -7.71
CA GLU A 1 9.69 -13.20 -8.69
C GLU A 1 10.56 -14.45 -8.73
N HIS A 2 11.17 -14.73 -9.91
CA HIS A 2 12.01 -15.89 -10.11
C HIS A 2 13.28 -15.52 -10.87
N LEU A 3 14.35 -16.30 -10.63
CA LEU A 3 15.57 -16.23 -11.42
C LEU A 3 15.47 -17.21 -12.60
N TYR A 4 15.79 -16.71 -13.77
CA TYR A 4 15.92 -17.50 -14.99
C TYR A 4 17.33 -17.43 -15.57
N ARG A 5 17.74 -18.46 -16.25
CA ARG A 5 18.93 -18.48 -17.08
C ARG A 5 18.52 -18.67 -18.54
N VAL A 6 19.18 -17.95 -19.44
CA VAL A 6 18.98 -18.04 -20.88
C VAL A 6 20.33 -17.86 -21.59
N ASN A 7 20.54 -18.51 -22.73
CA ASN A 7 21.70 -18.29 -23.57
C ASN A 7 21.61 -16.92 -24.27
N LEU A 8 22.76 -16.37 -24.70
CA LEU A 8 22.79 -15.06 -25.35
C LEU A 8 22.02 -15.03 -26.69
N ASP A 9 21.82 -16.17 -27.32
CA ASP A 9 21.00 -16.33 -28.54
C ASP A 9 19.49 -16.47 -28.24
N GLY A 10 19.09 -16.38 -26.97
CA GLY A 10 17.70 -16.54 -26.51
C GLY A 10 17.26 -17.98 -26.31
N SER A 11 18.08 -18.96 -26.64
CA SER A 11 17.76 -20.38 -26.43
C SER A 11 17.99 -20.82 -24.98
N GLY A 12 17.48 -22.01 -24.62
CA GLY A 12 17.79 -22.65 -23.34
C GLY A 12 17.23 -21.90 -22.10
N LEU A 13 16.12 -21.18 -22.23
CA LEU A 13 15.46 -20.55 -21.07
C LEU A 13 15.14 -21.62 -20.03
N LYS A 14 15.67 -21.42 -18.81
CA LYS A 14 15.51 -22.34 -17.69
C LYS A 14 15.17 -21.57 -16.42
N LEU A 15 14.14 -21.99 -15.70
CA LEU A 15 13.81 -21.54 -14.34
C LEU A 15 14.87 -22.10 -13.38
N ILE A 16 15.47 -21.22 -12.56
CA ILE A 16 16.52 -21.60 -11.58
C ILE A 16 15.94 -21.70 -10.17
N THR A 17 15.09 -20.77 -9.76
CA THR A 17 14.50 -20.77 -8.43
C THR A 17 13.21 -21.58 -8.42
N PRO A 18 13.12 -22.68 -7.61
CA PRO A 18 11.95 -23.55 -7.62
C PRO A 18 10.84 -23.06 -6.67
N GLY A 19 9.64 -23.58 -6.88
CA GLY A 19 8.48 -23.37 -6.01
C GLY A 19 7.77 -22.04 -6.23
N ASP A 20 6.61 -21.89 -5.59
CA ASP A 20 5.77 -20.69 -5.66
C ASP A 20 6.10 -19.77 -4.49
N TYR A 21 7.22 -19.07 -4.59
CA TYR A 21 7.72 -18.12 -3.60
C TYR A 21 8.11 -16.80 -4.24
N PHE A 22 8.21 -15.76 -3.43
CA PHE A 22 8.99 -14.58 -3.77
C PHE A 22 10.46 -14.90 -3.46
N HIS A 23 11.33 -14.76 -4.46
CA HIS A 23 12.74 -15.05 -4.38
C HIS A 23 13.56 -13.76 -4.40
N LEU A 24 14.42 -13.60 -3.42
CA LEU A 24 15.40 -12.52 -3.36
C LEU A 24 16.79 -13.14 -3.52
N VAL A 25 17.28 -13.12 -4.74
CA VAL A 25 18.51 -13.83 -5.11
C VAL A 25 19.72 -12.90 -5.12
N SER A 26 20.84 -13.43 -4.65
CA SER A 26 22.16 -12.83 -4.79
C SER A 26 23.10 -13.86 -5.41
N MET A 27 23.89 -13.43 -6.40
CA MET A 27 24.81 -14.29 -7.13
C MET A 27 26.25 -13.87 -6.84
N ASP A 28 27.14 -14.83 -6.68
CA ASP A 28 28.55 -14.58 -6.51
C ASP A 28 29.21 -14.04 -7.81
N LYS A 29 30.37 -13.41 -7.71
CA LYS A 29 31.08 -12.83 -8.88
C LYS A 29 31.44 -13.85 -9.94
N SER A 30 31.62 -15.11 -9.58
CA SER A 30 31.91 -16.20 -10.54
C SER A 30 30.67 -16.73 -11.24
N MET A 31 29.47 -16.28 -10.84
CA MET A 31 28.17 -16.76 -11.32
C MET A 31 27.97 -18.26 -11.18
N ARG A 32 28.66 -18.90 -10.21
CA ARG A 32 28.54 -20.34 -9.96
C ARG A 32 27.58 -20.67 -8.83
N TYR A 33 27.43 -19.75 -7.88
CA TYR A 33 26.63 -19.96 -6.68
C TYR A 33 25.58 -18.86 -6.53
N ILE A 34 24.41 -19.25 -6.04
CA ILE A 34 23.25 -18.41 -5.84
C ILE A 34 22.79 -18.58 -4.41
N VAL A 35 22.73 -17.50 -3.66
CA VAL A 35 22.02 -17.43 -2.38
C VAL A 35 20.63 -16.93 -2.64
N ASP A 36 19.62 -17.69 -2.27
CA ASP A 36 18.22 -17.39 -2.45
C ASP A 36 17.52 -17.30 -1.11
N ASN A 37 17.04 -16.11 -0.76
CA ASN A 37 16.14 -15.90 0.37
C ASN A 37 14.71 -15.87 -0.16
N TYR A 38 13.89 -16.83 0.27
CA TYR A 38 12.56 -17.01 -0.28
C TYR A 38 11.50 -17.18 0.81
N SER A 39 10.33 -16.66 0.52
CA SER A 39 9.10 -16.85 1.30
C SER A 39 7.87 -16.43 0.53
N ARG A 40 6.71 -16.84 1.02
CA ARG A 40 5.42 -16.18 0.77
C ARG A 40 5.01 -15.38 2.00
N VAL A 41 3.93 -14.63 1.91
CA VAL A 41 3.40 -13.87 3.08
C VAL A 41 3.00 -14.79 4.24
N ASN A 42 2.70 -16.04 3.95
CA ASN A 42 2.19 -17.05 4.89
C ASN A 42 3.10 -18.28 5.01
N THR A 43 4.40 -18.12 4.78
CA THR A 43 5.40 -19.17 4.99
C THR A 43 6.58 -18.65 5.81
N ILE A 44 7.23 -19.57 6.52
CA ILE A 44 8.49 -19.26 7.21
C ILE A 44 9.56 -18.89 6.17
N PRO A 45 10.25 -17.76 6.32
CA PRO A 45 11.36 -17.41 5.44
C PRO A 45 12.52 -18.39 5.57
N ALA A 46 13.11 -18.75 4.44
CA ALA A 46 14.28 -19.61 4.39
C ALA A 46 15.31 -19.06 3.40
N THR A 47 16.57 -19.40 3.65
CA THR A 47 17.71 -19.07 2.77
C THR A 47 18.44 -20.35 2.39
N ALA A 48 18.66 -20.55 1.09
CA ALA A 48 19.36 -21.71 0.58
C ALA A 48 20.44 -21.32 -0.43
N LEU A 49 21.45 -22.18 -0.54
CA LEU A 49 22.51 -22.09 -1.54
C LEU A 49 22.18 -23.03 -2.69
N TYR A 50 22.28 -22.51 -3.90
CA TYR A 50 22.13 -23.24 -5.15
C TYR A 50 23.35 -23.09 -6.02
N ASP A 51 23.59 -24.04 -6.92
CA ASP A 51 24.48 -23.84 -8.06
C ASP A 51 23.76 -23.07 -9.19
N ASN A 52 24.52 -22.68 -10.20
CA ASN A 52 23.94 -21.95 -11.35
C ASN A 52 23.11 -22.82 -12.30
N GLN A 53 22.97 -24.11 -12.00
CA GLN A 53 22.06 -25.01 -12.68
C GLN A 53 20.69 -25.10 -11.97
N GLY A 54 20.57 -24.50 -10.78
CA GLY A 54 19.38 -24.55 -9.94
C GLY A 54 19.32 -25.81 -9.04
N ASN A 55 20.43 -26.52 -8.86
CA ASN A 55 20.50 -27.59 -7.89
C ASN A 55 20.73 -27.01 -6.51
N ARG A 56 19.86 -27.36 -5.55
CA ARG A 56 20.01 -26.98 -4.17
C ARG A 56 21.18 -27.72 -3.52
N LEU A 57 22.16 -26.97 -3.03
CA LEU A 57 23.34 -27.50 -2.39
C LEU A 57 23.14 -27.67 -0.87
N MET A 58 22.55 -26.67 -0.21
CA MET A 58 22.28 -26.73 1.22
C MET A 58 21.26 -25.66 1.65
N THR A 59 20.63 -25.87 2.80
CA THR A 59 19.96 -24.80 3.54
C THR A 59 21.01 -24.02 4.29
N LEU A 60 20.96 -22.67 4.18
CA LEU A 60 21.82 -21.78 4.96
C LEU A 60 21.16 -21.38 6.26
N GLU A 61 19.87 -21.00 6.20
CA GLU A 61 19.13 -20.55 7.36
C GLU A 61 17.62 -20.76 7.14
N GLU A 62 16.90 -21.04 8.21
CA GLU A 62 15.45 -21.02 8.28
C GLU A 62 15.03 -20.32 9.58
N SER A 63 14.10 -19.38 9.49
CA SER A 63 13.66 -18.61 10.66
C SER A 63 12.92 -19.49 11.66
N ASP A 64 13.25 -19.38 12.95
CA ASP A 64 12.54 -20.07 14.01
C ASP A 64 11.30 -19.27 14.46
N PHE A 65 10.11 -19.82 14.23
CA PHE A 65 8.83 -19.23 14.61
C PHE A 65 8.21 -19.87 15.86
N SER A 66 8.91 -20.75 16.55
CA SER A 66 8.40 -21.48 17.70
C SER A 66 7.81 -20.57 18.77
N GLN A 67 8.52 -19.50 19.14
CA GLN A 67 8.05 -18.53 20.13
C GLN A 67 6.84 -17.69 19.64
N LEU A 68 6.81 -17.35 18.35
CA LEU A 68 5.67 -16.65 17.77
C LEU A 68 4.42 -17.54 17.80
N PHE A 69 4.54 -18.80 17.43
CA PHE A 69 3.43 -19.74 17.47
C PHE A 69 2.94 -20.01 18.89
N MET A 70 3.85 -20.11 19.87
CA MET A 70 3.48 -20.21 21.29
C MET A 70 2.72 -18.96 21.77
N ALA A 71 3.03 -17.79 21.23
CA ALA A 71 2.30 -16.54 21.51
C ALA A 71 0.96 -16.42 20.76
N GLY A 72 0.58 -17.45 19.99
CA GLY A 72 -0.67 -17.45 19.23
C GLY A 72 -0.58 -16.83 17.83
N TYR A 73 0.61 -16.54 17.34
CA TYR A 73 0.78 -15.99 15.99
C TYR A 73 0.14 -16.88 14.93
N LYS A 74 -0.57 -16.25 14.01
CA LYS A 74 -1.13 -16.89 12.82
C LYS A 74 -0.67 -16.13 11.59
N PHE A 75 -0.28 -16.86 10.56
CA PHE A 75 0.06 -16.23 9.29
C PHE A 75 -1.11 -15.44 8.72
N PRO A 76 -0.83 -14.35 8.01
CA PRO A 76 -1.86 -13.64 7.27
C PRO A 76 -2.39 -14.49 6.11
N GLU A 77 -3.60 -14.21 5.68
CA GLU A 77 -4.32 -14.97 4.67
C GLU A 77 -4.32 -14.25 3.32
N PRO A 78 -3.68 -14.81 2.28
CA PRO A 78 -3.83 -14.30 0.92
C PRO A 78 -5.28 -14.42 0.43
N PHE A 79 -5.74 -13.43 -0.32
CA PHE A 79 -7.04 -13.46 -0.98
C PHE A 79 -6.99 -12.89 -2.39
N SER A 80 -8.03 -13.18 -3.17
CA SER A 80 -8.31 -12.51 -4.43
C SER A 80 -9.75 -12.01 -4.49
N VAL A 81 -9.94 -10.89 -5.16
CA VAL A 81 -11.23 -10.26 -5.44
C VAL A 81 -11.20 -9.64 -6.84
N LYS A 82 -12.35 -9.26 -7.38
CA LYS A 82 -12.41 -8.52 -8.64
C LYS A 82 -12.28 -7.01 -8.40
N ALA A 83 -11.60 -6.33 -9.30
CA ALA A 83 -11.58 -4.87 -9.39
C ALA A 83 -12.97 -4.32 -9.69
N ALA A 84 -13.12 -3.01 -9.65
CA ALA A 84 -14.39 -2.35 -9.94
C ALA A 84 -14.90 -2.56 -11.38
N ASP A 85 -14.05 -3.03 -12.30
CA ASP A 85 -14.46 -3.43 -13.65
C ASP A 85 -15.14 -4.81 -13.71
N GLY A 86 -15.15 -5.56 -12.60
CA GLY A 86 -15.69 -6.91 -12.50
C GLY A 86 -14.86 -8.00 -13.19
N VAL A 87 -13.75 -7.66 -13.83
CA VAL A 87 -12.93 -8.58 -14.66
C VAL A 87 -11.54 -8.77 -14.09
N THR A 88 -10.84 -7.69 -13.77
CA THR A 88 -9.45 -7.72 -13.31
C THR A 88 -9.32 -8.34 -11.92
N ASP A 89 -8.45 -9.34 -11.77
CA ASP A 89 -8.15 -9.92 -10.46
C ASP A 89 -7.23 -9.00 -9.67
N LEU A 90 -7.63 -8.70 -8.44
CA LEU A 90 -6.82 -8.03 -7.44
C LEU A 90 -6.41 -9.05 -6.38
N TYR A 91 -5.15 -9.00 -5.98
CA TYR A 91 -4.60 -9.86 -4.94
C TYR A 91 -4.30 -9.05 -3.70
N GLY A 92 -4.57 -9.63 -2.54
CA GLY A 92 -4.33 -8.97 -1.27
C GLY A 92 -4.00 -9.95 -0.16
N VAL A 93 -3.76 -9.39 1.02
CA VAL A 93 -3.42 -10.11 2.24
C VAL A 93 -4.29 -9.57 3.38
N MET A 94 -4.88 -10.47 4.14
CA MET A 94 -5.71 -10.20 5.31
C MET A 94 -4.96 -10.60 6.58
N TYR A 95 -4.90 -9.69 7.54
CA TYR A 95 -4.33 -9.87 8.86
C TYR A 95 -5.43 -9.86 9.91
N LYS A 96 -5.40 -10.80 10.83
CA LYS A 96 -6.38 -10.96 11.91
C LYS A 96 -5.70 -10.94 13.28
N PRO A 97 -6.41 -10.59 14.36
CA PRO A 97 -5.87 -10.74 15.70
C PRO A 97 -5.41 -12.16 16.01
N PHE A 98 -4.45 -12.35 16.89
CA PHE A 98 -4.00 -13.69 17.30
C PHE A 98 -5.11 -14.46 18.03
N ASP A 99 -5.94 -13.75 18.78
CA ASP A 99 -7.14 -14.26 19.45
C ASP A 99 -8.41 -14.20 18.59
N PHE A 100 -8.23 -14.19 17.26
CA PHE A 100 -9.35 -14.10 16.32
C PHE A 100 -10.43 -15.16 16.59
N ASP A 101 -11.66 -14.67 16.68
CA ASP A 101 -12.87 -15.46 16.89
C ASP A 101 -13.85 -15.17 15.73
N SER A 102 -14.12 -16.17 14.90
CA SER A 102 -14.98 -16.04 13.72
C SER A 102 -16.45 -15.76 14.03
N THR A 103 -16.86 -15.88 15.32
CA THR A 103 -18.22 -15.54 15.78
C THR A 103 -18.39 -14.07 16.10
N LYS A 104 -17.28 -13.32 16.25
CA LYS A 104 -17.27 -11.87 16.47
C LYS A 104 -17.24 -11.12 15.16
N VAL A 105 -17.60 -9.83 15.23
CA VAL A 105 -17.59 -8.91 14.10
C VAL A 105 -16.57 -7.80 14.34
N TYR A 106 -15.61 -7.67 13.44
CA TYR A 106 -14.46 -6.78 13.57
C TYR A 106 -14.58 -5.59 12.63
N PRO A 107 -14.17 -4.40 13.07
CA PRO A 107 -13.95 -3.28 12.15
C PRO A 107 -12.80 -3.60 11.18
N VAL A 108 -12.89 -3.04 9.99
CA VAL A 108 -11.95 -3.28 8.89
C VAL A 108 -11.05 -2.08 8.71
N ILE A 109 -9.75 -2.31 8.61
CA ILE A 109 -8.78 -1.28 8.23
C ILE A 109 -8.17 -1.64 6.88
N ASN A 110 -8.29 -0.74 5.91
CA ASN A 110 -7.55 -0.83 4.66
C ASN A 110 -6.20 -0.11 4.82
N TYR A 111 -5.11 -0.86 4.89
CA TYR A 111 -3.78 -0.28 4.71
C TYR A 111 -3.53 -0.06 3.23
N VAL A 112 -3.24 1.18 2.85
CA VAL A 112 -3.09 1.57 1.45
C VAL A 112 -1.73 2.21 1.19
N TYR A 113 -1.08 1.76 0.14
CA TYR A 113 0.02 2.47 -0.49
C TYR A 113 -0.13 2.34 -2.01
N PRO A 114 -0.93 3.18 -2.63
CA PRO A 114 -1.03 3.21 -4.07
C PRO A 114 0.15 4.00 -4.61
N GLY A 115 1.04 3.32 -5.22
CA GLY A 115 2.11 3.93 -5.97
C GLY A 115 2.18 3.24 -7.31
N PRO A 116 2.23 3.95 -8.44
CA PRO A 116 2.31 3.30 -9.74
C PRO A 116 3.62 2.50 -9.91
N GLN A 117 4.59 2.70 -9.04
CA GLN A 117 5.86 1.98 -9.04
C GLN A 117 5.84 0.67 -8.24
N GLN A 118 4.78 0.39 -7.50
CA GLN A 118 4.70 -0.84 -6.68
C GLN A 118 3.26 -1.36 -6.57
N GLU A 119 3.12 -2.63 -6.22
CA GLU A 119 1.83 -3.21 -5.88
C GLU A 119 1.47 -2.86 -4.43
N GLY A 120 0.19 -2.60 -4.17
CA GLY A 120 -0.31 -2.21 -2.85
C GLY A 120 -0.40 -3.37 -1.84
N THR A 121 0.20 -4.52 -2.14
CA THR A 121 0.19 -5.71 -1.29
C THR A 121 1.60 -6.26 -1.07
N PHE A 122 1.72 -7.20 -0.12
CA PHE A 122 2.99 -7.87 0.15
C PHE A 122 3.08 -9.19 -0.61
N PHE A 123 4.31 -9.55 -1.04
CA PHE A 123 4.59 -10.79 -1.78
C PHE A 123 5.35 -11.81 -0.92
N ARG A 124 6.02 -11.34 0.12
CA ARG A 124 6.83 -12.13 1.04
C ARG A 124 6.46 -11.84 2.47
N TYR A 125 6.88 -12.72 3.38
CA TYR A 125 6.75 -12.49 4.80
C TYR A 125 7.52 -11.23 5.23
N ILE A 126 6.88 -10.40 6.04
CA ILE A 126 7.47 -9.23 6.70
C ILE A 126 7.11 -9.34 8.19
N PRO A 127 8.10 -9.50 9.08
CA PRO A 127 7.83 -9.79 10.48
C PRO A 127 7.17 -8.61 11.17
N MET A 128 6.07 -8.89 11.87
CA MET A 128 5.38 -7.97 12.80
C MET A 128 5.28 -6.53 12.31
N ASN A 129 4.85 -6.36 11.06
CA ASN A 129 4.73 -5.04 10.44
C ASN A 129 3.76 -4.16 11.26
N PRO A 130 4.18 -2.97 11.72
CA PRO A 130 3.33 -2.09 12.55
C PRO A 130 2.06 -1.62 11.83
N ARG A 131 2.06 -1.62 10.50
CA ARG A 131 0.95 -1.14 9.68
C ARG A 131 -0.10 -2.22 9.39
N THR A 132 0.22 -3.48 9.65
CA THR A 132 -0.67 -4.62 9.40
C THR A 132 -0.77 -5.53 10.60
N ASP A 133 0.23 -6.36 10.89
CA ASP A 133 0.18 -7.35 11.98
C ASP A 133 -0.10 -6.71 13.35
N ARG A 134 0.68 -5.68 13.72
CA ARG A 134 0.52 -5.02 15.03
C ARG A 134 -0.81 -4.30 15.14
N LEU A 135 -1.26 -3.69 14.04
CA LEU A 135 -2.57 -3.02 14.01
C LEU A 135 -3.70 -4.02 14.18
N ALA A 136 -3.58 -5.22 13.58
CA ALA A 136 -4.57 -6.27 13.76
C ALA A 136 -4.70 -6.70 15.24
N GLN A 137 -3.59 -6.68 16.03
CA GLN A 137 -3.63 -7.01 17.46
C GLN A 137 -4.42 -5.99 18.31
N ALA A 138 -4.73 -4.82 17.78
CA ALA A 138 -5.63 -3.86 18.42
C ALA A 138 -7.14 -4.18 18.19
N GLY A 139 -7.45 -5.33 17.60
CA GLY A 139 -8.83 -5.81 17.41
C GLY A 139 -9.43 -5.46 16.04
N PHE A 140 -8.61 -5.27 15.03
CA PHE A 140 -9.06 -5.02 13.65
C PHE A 140 -8.80 -6.20 12.73
N VAL A 141 -9.62 -6.34 11.69
CA VAL A 141 -9.22 -7.05 10.48
C VAL A 141 -8.54 -6.04 9.57
N VAL A 142 -7.25 -6.26 9.27
CA VAL A 142 -6.48 -5.36 8.42
C VAL A 142 -6.29 -6.01 7.05
N VAL A 143 -6.59 -5.26 5.99
CA VAL A 143 -6.39 -5.72 4.61
C VAL A 143 -5.46 -4.77 3.87
N CYS A 144 -4.56 -5.34 3.06
CA CYS A 144 -3.83 -4.60 2.04
C CYS A 144 -3.98 -5.33 0.71
N MET A 145 -4.07 -4.59 -0.38
CA MET A 145 -4.32 -5.18 -1.69
C MET A 145 -3.77 -4.33 -2.83
N GLY A 146 -3.49 -5.00 -3.96
CA GLY A 146 -3.23 -4.32 -5.21
C GLY A 146 -4.48 -3.65 -5.78
N HIS A 147 -4.27 -2.78 -6.74
CA HIS A 147 -5.31 -2.05 -7.46
C HIS A 147 -4.82 -1.74 -8.86
N ARG A 148 -5.72 -1.51 -9.81
CA ARG A 148 -5.32 -1.07 -11.15
C ARG A 148 -4.57 0.26 -11.07
N GLY A 149 -3.52 0.40 -11.85
CA GLY A 149 -2.53 1.48 -11.72
C GLY A 149 -1.34 1.14 -10.82
N GLY A 150 -1.25 -0.10 -10.31
CA GLY A 150 -0.14 -0.60 -9.50
C GLY A 150 1.09 -1.02 -10.33
N HIS A 151 1.84 -2.00 -9.85
CA HIS A 151 3.16 -2.36 -10.35
C HIS A 151 3.17 -2.78 -11.84
N PRO A 152 4.17 -2.34 -12.64
CA PRO A 152 4.25 -2.62 -14.07
C PRO A 152 4.41 -4.12 -14.42
N SER A 153 4.88 -4.95 -13.50
CA SER A 153 5.03 -6.40 -13.70
C SER A 153 3.71 -7.14 -13.96
N ARG A 154 2.57 -6.54 -13.60
CA ARG A 154 1.25 -7.14 -13.84
C ARG A 154 0.88 -7.10 -15.33
N SER A 155 0.90 -5.93 -15.92
CA SER A 155 0.79 -5.66 -17.37
C SER A 155 0.83 -4.17 -17.63
N LYS A 156 1.06 -3.77 -18.89
CA LYS A 156 1.00 -2.37 -19.31
C LYS A 156 -0.38 -1.74 -19.04
N TRP A 157 -1.47 -2.45 -19.35
CA TRP A 157 -2.84 -1.96 -19.14
C TRP A 157 -3.17 -1.76 -17.66
N TYR A 158 -2.78 -2.71 -16.82
CA TYR A 158 -2.94 -2.61 -15.38
C TYR A 158 -2.16 -1.41 -14.82
N HIS A 159 -0.88 -1.29 -15.18
CA HIS A 159 0.00 -0.24 -14.70
C HIS A 159 -0.45 1.16 -15.12
N ASN A 160 -0.85 1.34 -16.37
CA ASN A 160 -1.19 2.65 -16.92
C ASN A 160 -2.63 3.11 -16.57
N TYR A 161 -3.38 2.33 -15.81
CA TYR A 161 -4.76 2.65 -15.47
C TYR A 161 -4.91 4.00 -14.74
N GLY A 162 -3.91 4.38 -13.94
CA GLY A 162 -3.88 5.66 -13.24
C GLY A 162 -3.40 6.85 -14.07
N TYR A 163 -2.99 6.64 -15.33
CA TYR A 163 -2.46 7.70 -16.17
C TYR A 163 -3.55 8.72 -16.52
N GLY A 164 -3.29 10.00 -16.27
CA GLY A 164 -4.29 11.07 -16.40
C GLY A 164 -5.28 11.19 -15.24
N ASN A 165 -5.20 10.33 -14.22
CA ASN A 165 -6.07 10.36 -13.05
C ASN A 165 -5.34 9.90 -11.77
N LEU A 166 -4.26 10.56 -11.42
CA LEU A 166 -3.36 10.12 -10.35
C LEU A 166 -3.97 10.15 -8.93
N ARG A 167 -5.13 10.82 -8.73
CA ARG A 167 -5.82 10.84 -7.43
C ARG A 167 -6.85 9.72 -7.29
N ASP A 168 -7.73 9.56 -8.26
CA ASP A 168 -8.98 8.80 -8.06
C ASP A 168 -8.85 7.32 -8.47
N TYR A 169 -7.85 6.98 -9.29
CA TYR A 169 -7.72 5.71 -9.98
C TYR A 169 -7.84 4.44 -9.11
N PRO A 170 -7.31 4.37 -7.86
CA PRO A 170 -7.35 3.13 -7.10
C PRO A 170 -8.60 2.99 -6.22
N MET A 171 -9.34 4.08 -5.99
CA MET A 171 -10.33 4.12 -4.90
C MET A 171 -11.55 3.26 -5.16
N ALA A 172 -12.03 3.20 -6.38
CA ALA A 172 -13.14 2.32 -6.74
C ALA A 172 -12.79 0.84 -6.53
N ASP A 173 -11.56 0.45 -6.88
CA ASP A 173 -11.07 -0.92 -6.69
C ASP A 173 -11.00 -1.29 -5.21
N HIS A 174 -10.45 -0.41 -4.37
CA HIS A 174 -10.40 -0.63 -2.92
C HIS A 174 -11.78 -0.75 -2.28
N LYS A 175 -12.71 0.14 -2.65
CA LYS A 175 -14.08 0.09 -2.14
C LYS A 175 -14.77 -1.23 -2.50
N VAL A 176 -14.79 -1.59 -3.78
CA VAL A 176 -15.45 -2.81 -4.28
C VAL A 176 -14.79 -4.07 -3.72
N ALA A 177 -13.47 -4.07 -3.55
CA ALA A 177 -12.76 -5.19 -2.93
C ALA A 177 -13.19 -5.41 -1.47
N ILE A 178 -13.31 -4.34 -0.67
CA ILE A 178 -13.78 -4.43 0.71
C ILE A 178 -15.24 -4.91 0.76
N GLU A 179 -16.10 -4.42 -0.13
CA GLU A 179 -17.49 -4.87 -0.25
C GLU A 179 -17.56 -6.38 -0.51
N GLN A 180 -16.75 -6.91 -1.45
CA GLN A 180 -16.67 -8.34 -1.74
C GLN A 180 -16.16 -9.15 -0.54
N LEU A 181 -15.15 -8.65 0.18
CA LEU A 181 -14.63 -9.31 1.37
C LEU A 181 -15.67 -9.34 2.50
N CYS A 182 -16.35 -8.25 2.76
CA CYS A 182 -17.42 -8.19 3.78
C CYS A 182 -18.63 -9.08 3.41
N ALA A 183 -18.95 -9.22 2.12
CA ALA A 183 -19.97 -10.15 1.65
C ALA A 183 -19.54 -11.61 1.86
N ARG A 184 -18.25 -11.92 1.66
CA ARG A 184 -17.67 -13.26 1.81
C ARG A 184 -17.49 -13.66 3.27
N TYR A 185 -17.06 -12.73 4.12
CA TYR A 185 -16.66 -12.97 5.50
C TYR A 185 -17.55 -12.21 6.49
N LYS A 186 -18.43 -12.92 7.18
CA LYS A 186 -19.40 -12.34 8.13
C LYS A 186 -18.77 -11.68 9.36
N PHE A 187 -17.51 -11.97 9.64
CA PHE A 187 -16.75 -11.33 10.70
C PHE A 187 -16.21 -9.93 10.34
N MET A 188 -16.36 -9.47 9.11
CA MET A 188 -15.95 -8.13 8.66
C MET A 188 -17.15 -7.18 8.63
N ASP A 189 -17.04 -6.03 9.32
CA ASP A 189 -18.13 -5.03 9.40
C ASP A 189 -17.99 -3.96 8.33
N ILE A 190 -18.86 -4.02 7.32
CA ILE A 190 -18.90 -3.02 6.23
C ILE A 190 -19.26 -1.61 6.71
N ASN A 191 -19.88 -1.47 7.89
CA ASN A 191 -20.26 -0.17 8.45
C ASN A 191 -19.14 0.46 9.30
N ARG A 192 -18.06 -0.29 9.56
CA ARG A 192 -16.89 0.18 10.34
C ARG A 192 -15.61 0.00 9.54
N VAL A 193 -15.51 0.69 8.41
CA VAL A 193 -14.34 0.67 7.53
C VAL A 193 -13.49 1.90 7.73
N GLY A 194 -12.23 1.70 8.09
CA GLY A 194 -11.19 2.71 8.16
C GLY A 194 -10.13 2.52 7.09
N ILE A 195 -9.32 3.54 6.87
CA ILE A 195 -8.22 3.52 5.91
C ILE A 195 -7.01 4.25 6.48
N HIS A 196 -5.81 3.73 6.25
CA HIS A 196 -4.60 4.44 6.63
C HIS A 196 -3.45 4.17 5.67
N GLY A 197 -2.52 5.13 5.60
CA GLY A 197 -1.32 5.01 4.82
C GLY A 197 -0.35 6.16 5.05
N HIS A 198 0.85 5.99 4.52
CA HIS A 198 1.94 6.94 4.63
C HIS A 198 2.37 7.41 3.25
N SER A 199 2.80 8.68 3.08
CA SER A 199 3.25 9.23 1.80
C SER A 199 2.13 9.15 0.74
N GLY A 200 2.34 8.50 -0.38
CA GLY A 200 1.26 8.19 -1.34
C GLY A 200 0.04 7.51 -0.68
N GLY A 201 0.25 6.69 0.36
CA GLY A 201 -0.82 6.11 1.16
C GLY A 201 -1.57 7.14 2.00
N GLY A 202 -0.88 8.17 2.52
CA GLY A 202 -1.50 9.31 3.20
C GLY A 202 -2.36 10.12 2.24
N PHE A 203 -1.84 10.41 1.05
CA PHE A 203 -2.60 11.03 -0.02
C PHE A 203 -3.90 10.28 -0.32
N MET A 204 -3.81 8.96 -0.50
CA MET A 204 -4.96 8.11 -0.83
C MET A 204 -5.93 7.91 0.33
N SER A 205 -5.45 7.85 1.58
CA SER A 205 -6.32 7.77 2.74
C SER A 205 -7.23 9.00 2.84
N THR A 206 -6.69 10.18 2.58
CA THR A 206 -7.49 11.41 2.50
C THR A 206 -8.41 11.40 1.28
N ALA A 207 -7.91 11.04 0.09
CA ALA A 207 -8.73 10.95 -1.11
C ALA A 207 -9.94 10.01 -0.92
N ALA A 208 -9.73 8.83 -0.31
CA ALA A 208 -10.77 7.86 -0.03
C ALA A 208 -11.91 8.45 0.83
N MET A 209 -11.56 9.15 1.91
CA MET A 209 -12.52 9.83 2.78
C MET A 209 -13.35 10.89 2.07
N LEU A 210 -12.74 11.57 1.10
CA LEU A 210 -13.38 12.67 0.37
C LEU A 210 -14.17 12.21 -0.85
N LEU A 211 -13.77 11.10 -1.48
CA LEU A 211 -14.47 10.48 -2.62
C LEU A 211 -15.63 9.60 -2.17
N TYR A 212 -15.46 8.85 -1.08
CA TYR A 212 -16.46 7.93 -0.54
C TYR A 212 -16.76 8.21 0.93
N PRO A 213 -17.29 9.41 1.25
CA PRO A 213 -17.45 9.89 2.64
C PRO A 213 -18.46 9.07 3.45
N ASP A 214 -19.34 8.33 2.81
CA ASP A 214 -20.31 7.45 3.46
C ASP A 214 -19.78 6.02 3.65
N PHE A 215 -18.68 5.66 3.00
CA PHE A 215 -18.07 4.34 3.10
C PHE A 215 -16.94 4.30 4.13
N PHE A 216 -15.90 5.11 3.95
CA PHE A 216 -14.81 5.20 4.91
C PHE A 216 -15.19 6.08 6.10
N LYS A 217 -15.15 5.53 7.31
CA LYS A 217 -15.58 6.23 8.55
C LYS A 217 -14.43 6.97 9.24
N VAL A 218 -13.21 6.42 9.13
CA VAL A 218 -12.00 6.94 9.74
C VAL A 218 -10.85 6.88 8.75
N ALA A 219 -10.03 7.91 8.68
CA ALA A 219 -8.76 7.87 7.96
C ALA A 219 -7.62 8.43 8.82
N VAL A 220 -6.46 7.75 8.73
CA VAL A 220 -5.20 8.25 9.26
C VAL A 220 -4.24 8.46 8.08
N SER A 221 -3.93 9.71 7.83
CA SER A 221 -3.13 10.16 6.69
C SER A 221 -1.78 10.68 7.16
N CYS A 222 -0.71 9.92 6.91
CA CYS A 222 0.63 10.29 7.33
C CYS A 222 1.45 10.81 6.15
N ALA A 223 2.04 12.01 6.27
CA ALA A 223 2.97 12.64 5.32
C ALA A 223 2.49 12.56 3.86
N GLY A 224 1.19 12.83 3.62
CA GLY A 224 0.56 12.70 2.32
C GLY A 224 0.94 13.82 1.35
N ASN A 225 1.23 13.47 0.10
CA ASN A 225 1.47 14.40 -1.01
C ASN A 225 0.13 14.86 -1.61
N HIS A 226 -0.67 15.59 -0.83
CA HIS A 226 -2.06 15.94 -1.13
C HIS A 226 -2.25 16.81 -2.36
N ASP A 227 -1.19 17.53 -2.74
CA ASP A 227 -1.11 18.30 -3.96
C ASP A 227 0.14 17.90 -4.75
N ASN A 228 -0.03 17.02 -5.73
CA ASN A 228 1.08 16.57 -6.56
C ASN A 228 1.59 17.64 -7.54
N ASN A 229 0.94 18.79 -7.65
CA ASN A 229 1.44 19.92 -8.46
C ASN A 229 2.54 20.70 -7.74
N ILE A 230 2.59 20.63 -6.38
CA ILE A 230 3.65 21.22 -5.54
C ILE A 230 4.61 20.18 -4.96
N TYR A 231 4.45 18.91 -5.34
CA TYR A 231 5.34 17.81 -5.00
C TYR A 231 6.49 17.72 -6.02
N ASN A 232 7.05 16.55 -6.22
CA ASN A 232 8.11 16.29 -7.18
C ASN A 232 7.55 16.30 -8.61
N ARG A 233 7.87 17.34 -9.39
CA ARG A 233 7.35 17.52 -10.74
C ARG A 233 7.70 16.33 -11.66
N TRP A 234 8.93 15.83 -11.61
CA TRP A 234 9.35 14.67 -12.39
C TRP A 234 8.49 13.44 -12.10
N TRP A 235 8.15 13.21 -10.81
CA TRP A 235 7.29 12.10 -10.41
C TRP A 235 5.85 12.30 -10.93
N GLY A 236 5.34 13.52 -10.82
CA GLY A 236 4.02 13.89 -11.33
C GLY A 236 3.91 13.70 -12.85
N GLU A 237 4.84 14.24 -13.60
CA GLU A 237 4.88 14.11 -15.07
C GLU A 237 4.99 12.65 -15.52
N LYS A 238 5.81 11.86 -14.84
CA LYS A 238 6.00 10.43 -15.16
C LYS A 238 4.74 9.61 -14.93
N HIS A 239 4.02 9.83 -13.84
CA HIS A 239 2.95 8.94 -13.40
C HIS A 239 1.54 9.46 -13.71
N HIS A 240 1.35 10.76 -13.77
CA HIS A 240 0.10 11.37 -14.25
C HIS A 240 0.11 11.52 -15.77
N GLY A 241 1.26 11.85 -16.31
CA GLY A 241 1.45 12.16 -17.72
C GLY A 241 1.17 13.61 -18.06
N VAL A 242 1.31 13.89 -19.34
CA VAL A 242 1.09 15.19 -19.95
C VAL A 242 0.05 15.02 -21.04
N LYS A 243 -1.03 15.78 -20.98
CA LYS A 243 -2.07 15.79 -22.01
C LYS A 243 -1.81 16.92 -23.00
N GLU A 244 -1.60 16.56 -24.24
CA GLU A 244 -1.55 17.55 -25.33
C GLU A 244 -2.98 18.01 -25.65
N ILE A 245 -3.17 19.31 -25.75
CA ILE A 245 -4.42 19.96 -26.11
C ILE A 245 -4.17 20.80 -27.35
N THR A 246 -4.91 20.53 -28.40
CA THR A 246 -4.95 21.36 -29.61
C THR A 246 -6.24 22.18 -29.60
N ASP A 247 -6.13 23.50 -29.67
CA ASP A 247 -7.29 24.38 -29.76
C ASP A 247 -7.86 24.45 -31.19
N ASP A 248 -8.99 25.12 -31.36
CA ASP A 248 -9.67 25.25 -32.65
C ASP A 248 -8.85 26.03 -33.71
N MET A 249 -7.80 26.74 -33.30
CA MET A 249 -6.88 27.44 -34.18
C MET A 249 -5.61 26.62 -34.49
N GLY A 250 -5.51 25.40 -33.96
CA GLY A 250 -4.37 24.51 -34.15
C GLY A 250 -3.19 24.80 -33.23
N ASN A 251 -3.33 25.66 -32.20
CA ASN A 251 -2.26 25.89 -31.22
C ASN A 251 -2.19 24.70 -30.27
N ILE A 252 -0.96 24.26 -29.99
CA ILE A 252 -0.68 23.15 -29.08
C ILE A 252 -0.33 23.71 -27.70
N SER A 253 -0.98 23.18 -26.67
CA SER A 253 -0.68 23.41 -25.27
C SER A 253 -0.62 22.07 -24.51
N PHE A 254 -0.09 22.09 -23.28
CA PHE A 254 0.07 20.86 -22.47
C PHE A 254 -0.58 21.06 -21.12
N ASP A 255 -1.51 20.17 -20.77
CA ASP A 255 -2.10 20.11 -19.44
C ASP A 255 -1.42 19.01 -18.62
N ILE A 256 -0.86 19.44 -17.48
CA ILE A 256 -0.17 18.56 -16.51
C ILE A 256 -0.80 18.67 -15.12
N ARG A 257 -1.97 19.30 -15.02
CA ARG A 257 -2.63 19.52 -13.73
C ARG A 257 -3.15 18.22 -13.13
N ILE A 258 -2.62 17.88 -11.96
CA ILE A 258 -3.02 16.70 -11.20
C ILE A 258 -4.15 17.09 -10.24
N PRO A 259 -5.28 16.35 -10.18
CA PRO A 259 -6.34 16.57 -9.20
C PRO A 259 -5.79 16.49 -7.77
N THR A 260 -6.25 17.38 -6.90
CA THR A 260 -5.74 17.53 -5.54
C THR A 260 -6.79 17.14 -4.48
N ASN A 261 -6.35 16.79 -3.26
CA ASN A 261 -7.28 16.44 -2.20
C ASN A 261 -8.05 17.65 -1.67
N GLN A 262 -7.43 18.83 -1.62
CA GLN A 262 -8.09 20.05 -1.14
C GLN A 262 -9.33 20.43 -1.96
N GLU A 263 -9.38 20.10 -3.25
CA GLU A 263 -10.56 20.34 -4.10
C GLU A 263 -11.82 19.62 -3.59
N LEU A 264 -11.65 18.54 -2.84
CA LEU A 264 -12.73 17.71 -2.31
C LEU A 264 -13.01 17.95 -0.81
N ALA A 265 -12.33 18.88 -0.16
CA ALA A 265 -12.38 19.09 1.29
C ALA A 265 -13.80 19.20 1.85
N ARG A 266 -14.74 19.84 1.10
CA ARG A 266 -16.17 19.97 1.48
C ARG A 266 -16.90 18.65 1.69
N ASN A 267 -16.40 17.56 1.12
CA ASN A 267 -17.04 16.24 1.17
C ASN A 267 -16.77 15.48 2.47
N LEU A 268 -15.83 15.93 3.31
CA LEU A 268 -15.48 15.22 4.53
C LEU A 268 -16.70 15.03 5.45
N LYS A 269 -16.98 13.77 5.84
CA LYS A 269 -18.03 13.40 6.80
C LYS A 269 -17.50 12.63 8.00
N GLY A 270 -16.53 11.75 7.80
CA GLY A 270 -15.93 10.90 8.84
C GLY A 270 -14.82 11.59 9.62
N HIS A 271 -14.06 10.82 10.38
CA HIS A 271 -12.95 11.28 11.22
C HIS A 271 -11.63 11.20 10.45
N LEU A 272 -10.99 12.33 10.21
CA LEU A 272 -9.70 12.42 9.53
C LEU A 272 -8.63 12.90 10.50
N LEU A 273 -7.56 12.12 10.65
CA LEU A 273 -6.33 12.51 11.32
C LEU A 273 -5.20 12.70 10.30
N LEU A 274 -4.66 13.91 10.23
CA LEU A 274 -3.52 14.28 9.40
C LEU A 274 -2.26 14.29 10.27
N ILE A 275 -1.21 13.58 9.88
CA ILE A 275 0.07 13.53 10.61
C ILE A 275 1.20 13.90 9.65
N HIS A 276 2.10 14.82 10.06
CA HIS A 276 3.23 15.22 9.23
C HIS A 276 4.46 15.60 10.06
N GLY A 277 5.66 15.23 9.61
CA GLY A 277 6.91 15.72 10.19
C GLY A 277 7.19 17.16 9.72
N ASP A 278 7.55 18.04 10.63
CA ASP A 278 7.75 19.48 10.32
C ASP A 278 8.96 19.77 9.42
N ILE A 279 9.95 18.86 9.41
CA ILE A 279 11.15 18.97 8.56
C ILE A 279 11.19 17.87 7.47
N ASP A 280 10.01 17.44 7.01
CA ASP A 280 9.90 16.49 5.89
C ASP A 280 10.49 17.13 4.63
N ASN A 281 11.57 16.52 4.13
CA ASN A 281 12.31 16.98 2.95
C ASN A 281 11.99 16.19 1.68
N ASN A 282 11.05 15.24 1.75
CA ASN A 282 10.53 14.51 0.60
C ASN A 282 9.15 15.06 0.21
N VAL A 283 8.16 14.94 1.11
CA VAL A 283 6.85 15.56 0.95
C VAL A 283 6.79 16.77 1.87
N HIS A 284 6.96 17.97 1.32
CA HIS A 284 6.99 19.19 2.12
C HIS A 284 5.67 19.35 2.92
N PRO A 285 5.70 19.73 4.22
CA PRO A 285 4.51 19.88 5.08
C PRO A 285 3.41 20.78 4.51
N ALA A 286 3.77 21.70 3.60
CA ALA A 286 2.79 22.50 2.86
C ALA A 286 1.70 21.65 2.18
N ASN A 287 2.02 20.42 1.78
CA ASN A 287 1.01 19.49 1.23
C ASN A 287 -0.14 19.21 2.20
N THR A 288 0.14 19.08 3.49
CA THR A 288 -0.90 18.93 4.52
C THR A 288 -1.57 20.27 4.82
N ILE A 289 -0.82 21.36 4.89
CA ILE A 289 -1.36 22.67 5.23
C ILE A 289 -2.39 23.16 4.20
N VAL A 290 -2.19 22.92 2.90
CA VAL A 290 -3.19 23.33 1.89
C VAL A 290 -4.52 22.56 2.02
N VAL A 291 -4.49 21.31 2.46
CA VAL A 291 -5.71 20.55 2.78
C VAL A 291 -6.38 21.09 4.04
N VAL A 292 -5.60 21.38 5.06
CA VAL A 292 -6.09 21.96 6.34
C VAL A 292 -6.80 23.28 6.07
N ASP A 293 -6.22 24.17 5.26
CA ASP A 293 -6.82 25.46 4.90
C ASP A 293 -8.22 25.28 4.26
N GLU A 294 -8.34 24.39 3.27
CA GLU A 294 -9.62 24.13 2.61
C GLU A 294 -10.63 23.40 3.52
N LEU A 295 -10.18 22.52 4.42
CA LEU A 295 -11.05 21.91 5.43
C LEU A 295 -11.62 22.97 6.41
N ILE A 296 -10.81 23.93 6.85
CA ILE A 296 -11.24 25.05 7.70
C ILE A 296 -12.25 25.91 6.94
N LYS A 297 -11.96 26.34 5.70
CA LYS A 297 -12.88 27.12 4.86
C LYS A 297 -14.22 26.39 4.63
N ALA A 298 -14.18 25.06 4.53
CA ALA A 298 -15.36 24.23 4.38
C ALA A 298 -16.10 23.96 5.71
N GLY A 299 -15.63 24.48 6.84
CA GLY A 299 -16.22 24.26 8.17
C GLY A 299 -16.15 22.81 8.65
N LYS A 300 -15.13 22.04 8.21
CA LYS A 300 -14.97 20.62 8.55
C LYS A 300 -14.17 20.43 9.83
N ARG A 301 -14.52 19.40 10.60
CA ARG A 301 -13.73 18.96 11.77
C ARG A 301 -12.77 17.88 11.36
N PHE A 302 -11.53 18.00 11.81
CA PHE A 302 -10.44 17.03 11.60
C PHE A 302 -9.44 17.17 12.73
N ASP A 303 -8.57 16.18 12.87
CA ASP A 303 -7.44 16.20 13.79
C ASP A 303 -6.13 16.36 13.01
N MET A 304 -5.15 17.06 13.60
CA MET A 304 -3.83 17.23 13.00
C MET A 304 -2.74 17.06 14.06
N LEU A 305 -1.70 16.32 13.71
CA LEU A 305 -0.48 16.17 14.50
C LEU A 305 0.73 16.54 13.66
N ILE A 306 1.38 17.67 13.97
CA ILE A 306 2.72 17.98 13.46
C ILE A 306 3.73 17.39 14.43
N VAL A 307 4.71 16.63 13.91
CA VAL A 307 5.72 15.92 14.70
C VAL A 307 7.04 16.67 14.59
N PRO A 308 7.46 17.44 15.64
CA PRO A 308 8.64 18.27 15.58
C PRO A 308 9.93 17.47 15.39
N GLY A 309 10.83 17.99 14.55
CA GLY A 309 12.14 17.38 14.26
C GLY A 309 12.08 16.09 13.46
N LYS A 310 10.92 15.73 12.89
CA LYS A 310 10.78 14.51 12.09
C LYS A 310 10.75 14.80 10.59
N ARG A 311 11.43 13.93 9.86
CA ARG A 311 11.45 13.91 8.39
C ARG A 311 10.30 13.07 7.85
N HIS A 312 10.42 12.63 6.59
CA HIS A 312 9.40 11.85 5.89
C HIS A 312 9.06 10.51 6.56
N HIS A 313 10.06 9.81 7.07
CA HIS A 313 9.87 8.57 7.83
C HIS A 313 10.03 8.84 9.32
N PHE A 314 8.99 8.55 10.08
CA PHE A 314 9.01 8.62 11.53
C PHE A 314 8.17 7.48 12.11
N ASP A 315 8.73 6.81 13.08
CA ASP A 315 7.99 5.88 13.92
C ASP A 315 7.47 6.67 15.12
N LEU A 316 6.16 6.79 15.21
CA LEU A 316 5.52 7.24 16.44
C LEU A 316 5.58 6.06 17.41
N SER A 317 6.46 6.14 18.39
CA SER A 317 6.45 5.21 19.51
C SER A 317 5.07 5.28 20.18
N LEU A 318 4.46 4.13 20.48
CA LEU A 318 3.16 4.05 21.16
C LEU A 318 3.14 4.84 22.48
N ILE A 319 4.29 5.04 23.14
CA ILE A 319 4.43 5.89 24.33
C ILE A 319 4.21 7.38 24.05
N HIS A 320 4.33 7.85 22.80
CA HIS A 320 4.03 9.23 22.43
C HIS A 320 2.58 9.43 21.98
N ILE A 321 1.83 8.33 21.82
CA ILE A 321 0.40 8.35 21.45
C ILE A 321 -0.48 7.96 22.66
N SER A 322 0.15 7.35 23.68
CA SER A 322 -0.55 6.93 24.87
C SER A 322 -0.88 8.13 25.76
N GLU A 323 -2.13 8.33 25.91
CA GLU A 323 -2.92 9.21 26.72
C GLU A 323 -3.14 10.61 26.14
N PRO A 324 -4.34 10.86 25.60
CA PRO A 324 -4.86 12.22 25.70
C PRO A 324 -4.90 12.52 27.19
N THR A 325 -4.10 13.47 27.64
CA THR A 325 -4.29 14.10 28.94
C THR A 325 -5.76 14.51 29.00
N ARG A 326 -6.56 13.74 29.73
CA ARG A 326 -7.91 14.17 30.06
C ARG A 326 -7.78 15.45 30.85
N PRO A 327 -8.53 16.50 30.49
CA PRO A 327 -8.67 17.66 31.37
C PRO A 327 -9.29 17.27 32.72
#